data_1731671a9b9bba9d808e8421f7034f7b
#
_entry.id   1731671a9b9bba9d808e8421f7034f7b
#
_cell.length_a   1.000
_cell.length_b   1.000
_cell.length_c   1.000
_cell.angle_alpha   90.00
_cell.angle_beta   90.00
_cell.angle_gamma   90.00
#
_symmetry.space_group_name_H-M   'P 1'
#
loop_
_entity.id
_entity.type
_entity.pdbx_description
1 polymer ?
#
loop_
_entity_poly.entity_id
_entity_poly.type
_entity_poly.pdbx_seq_one_letter_code
_entity_poly.pdbx_strand_id
1 'polypeptide(L)'
;MKFQKYYGIPKDAKYGEEFMGRFPILFQDNKKSMQETCMCWGIDCPIGWYHILEQLCTYLEFHNQQFSKEYGIAVVADQVKEKFGTLRFYFSIAFVDKETGLKVGPDDENDETTSETAALYVARDYLDMLADEAIGEAEMMTEDTCADCGVPLTKDNKVETEGWITFLCDECNAKREEEYANRLNHQENVEQKS
;
A
#
# COMPACT_ATOMS: atom_id res chain seq x y z
N MET A 1 15.95 1.43 2.93
CA MET A 1 15.60 0.07 2.48
C MET A 1 16.05 -0.11 1.04
N LYS A 2 16.42 -1.31 0.58
CA LYS A 2 16.65 -1.56 -0.86
C LYS A 2 15.64 -2.59 -1.31
N PHE A 3 14.67 -2.16 -2.08
CA PHE A 3 13.74 -3.05 -2.75
C PHE A 3 14.48 -3.96 -3.73
N GLN A 4 14.09 -5.22 -3.76
CA GLN A 4 14.64 -6.14 -4.73
C GLN A 4 14.01 -5.88 -6.09
N LYS A 5 14.78 -6.15 -7.16
CA LYS A 5 14.27 -6.06 -8.53
C LYS A 5 13.07 -7.00 -8.74
N TYR A 6 12.22 -6.62 -9.67
CA TYR A 6 11.02 -7.34 -10.08
C TYR A 6 11.16 -8.87 -10.11
N TYR A 7 10.24 -9.56 -9.42
CA TYR A 7 10.16 -11.03 -9.40
C TYR A 7 9.02 -11.61 -10.23
N GLY A 8 8.21 -10.77 -10.83
CA GLY A 8 6.93 -11.16 -11.42
C GLY A 8 5.78 -11.10 -10.42
N ILE A 9 4.57 -11.04 -10.98
CA ILE A 9 3.34 -11.08 -10.20
C ILE A 9 2.90 -12.54 -10.14
N PRO A 10 2.63 -13.11 -8.94
CA PRO A 10 2.02 -14.44 -8.83
C PRO A 10 0.70 -14.47 -9.60
N LYS A 11 0.37 -15.62 -10.24
CA LYS A 11 -0.85 -15.75 -11.07
C LYS A 11 -2.15 -15.52 -10.33
N ASP A 12 -2.13 -15.70 -9.02
CA ASP A 12 -3.23 -15.55 -8.07
C ASP A 12 -3.08 -14.31 -7.18
N ALA A 13 -2.14 -13.43 -7.50
CA ALA A 13 -1.88 -12.22 -6.73
C ALA A 13 -3.12 -11.31 -6.67
N LYS A 14 -3.47 -10.90 -5.46
CA LYS A 14 -4.57 -9.98 -5.17
C LYS A 14 -4.35 -9.29 -3.83
N TYR A 15 -4.90 -8.09 -3.70
CA TYR A 15 -4.94 -7.37 -2.44
C TYR A 15 -6.26 -7.67 -1.72
N GLY A 16 -6.35 -8.78 -1.06
CA GLY A 16 -7.53 -9.17 -0.30
C GLY A 16 -7.22 -9.39 1.17
N GLU A 17 -8.18 -9.97 1.90
CA GLU A 17 -8.02 -10.29 3.32
C GLU A 17 -6.81 -11.20 3.58
N GLU A 18 -6.50 -12.10 2.66
CA GLU A 18 -5.32 -12.98 2.77
C GLU A 18 -4.02 -12.20 2.69
N PHE A 19 -3.92 -11.20 1.80
CA PHE A 19 -2.74 -10.33 1.72
C PHE A 19 -2.57 -9.52 3.01
N MET A 20 -3.60 -8.80 3.43
CA MET A 20 -3.57 -7.98 4.65
C MET A 20 -3.39 -8.84 5.91
N GLY A 21 -3.94 -10.05 5.93
CA GLY A 21 -3.79 -10.99 7.05
C GLY A 21 -2.36 -11.48 7.30
N ARG A 22 -1.45 -11.32 6.34
CA ARG A 22 -0.01 -11.59 6.53
C ARG A 22 0.71 -10.48 7.30
N PHE A 23 0.10 -9.30 7.41
CA PHE A 23 0.62 -8.11 8.06
C PHE A 23 -0.38 -7.58 9.10
N PRO A 24 -0.65 -8.37 10.16
CA PRO A 24 -1.79 -8.14 11.05
C PRO A 24 -1.65 -6.88 11.92
N ILE A 25 -0.44 -6.44 12.24
CA ILE A 25 -0.22 -5.21 13.00
C ILE A 25 -0.40 -4.00 12.07
N LEU A 26 0.15 -4.06 10.87
CA LEU A 26 0.08 -2.98 9.89
C LEU A 26 -1.36 -2.70 9.43
N PHE A 27 -2.15 -3.75 9.16
CA PHE A 27 -3.51 -3.64 8.66
C PHE A 27 -4.60 -3.95 9.71
N GLN A 28 -4.31 -3.74 10.98
CA GLN A 28 -5.24 -4.07 12.07
C GLN A 28 -6.60 -3.35 11.99
N ASP A 29 -6.65 -2.23 11.28
CA ASP A 29 -7.86 -1.43 11.12
C ASP A 29 -8.73 -1.82 9.88
N ASN A 30 -8.34 -2.83 9.10
CA ASN A 30 -9.02 -3.21 7.86
C ASN A 30 -10.47 -3.71 8.03
N LYS A 31 -10.86 -4.08 9.26
CA LYS A 31 -12.22 -4.54 9.59
C LYS A 31 -13.06 -3.51 10.34
N LYS A 32 -12.50 -2.32 10.60
CA LYS A 32 -13.24 -1.22 11.22
C LYS A 32 -14.21 -0.58 10.23
N SER A 33 -15.15 0.22 10.74
CA SER A 33 -16.12 0.91 9.91
C SER A 33 -15.50 2.04 9.09
N MET A 34 -16.18 2.44 8.01
CA MET A 34 -15.79 3.58 7.16
C MET A 34 -15.79 4.93 7.90
N GLN A 35 -16.36 5.00 9.10
CA GLN A 35 -16.33 6.18 9.95
C GLN A 35 -15.04 6.28 10.78
N GLU A 36 -14.33 5.17 10.92
CA GLU A 36 -13.11 5.07 11.74
C GLU A 36 -11.83 5.03 10.89
N THR A 37 -11.91 4.47 9.68
CA THR A 37 -10.72 4.29 8.83
C THR A 37 -11.06 4.19 7.34
N CYS A 38 -10.13 4.63 6.50
CA CYS A 38 -10.22 4.35 5.06
C CYS A 38 -9.73 2.93 4.69
N MET A 39 -9.09 2.20 5.62
CA MET A 39 -8.68 0.81 5.36
C MET A 39 -9.83 -0.17 5.27
N CYS A 40 -11.04 0.22 5.69
CA CYS A 40 -12.25 -0.58 5.49
C CYS A 40 -12.52 -0.93 4.00
N TRP A 41 -11.98 -0.15 3.06
CA TRP A 41 -12.07 -0.41 1.62
C TRP A 41 -10.92 -1.25 1.07
N GLY A 42 -9.98 -1.63 1.93
CA GLY A 42 -8.81 -2.41 1.55
C GLY A 42 -7.77 -1.60 0.80
N ILE A 43 -6.98 -2.29 -0.02
CA ILE A 43 -5.91 -1.71 -0.84
C ILE A 43 -6.47 -1.44 -2.24
N ASP A 44 -6.52 -0.17 -2.63
CA ASP A 44 -7.01 0.29 -3.95
C ASP A 44 -5.83 0.67 -4.85
N CYS A 45 -5.05 -0.33 -5.24
CA CYS A 45 -3.87 -0.17 -6.08
C CYS A 45 -3.87 -1.15 -7.26
N PRO A 46 -3.23 -0.78 -8.39
CA PRO A 46 -3.00 -1.69 -9.50
C PRO A 46 -2.23 -2.94 -9.08
N ILE A 47 -2.65 -4.09 -9.60
CA ILE A 47 -2.02 -5.38 -9.26
C ILE A 47 -0.55 -5.47 -9.70
N GLY A 48 -0.13 -4.69 -10.69
CA GLY A 48 1.25 -4.60 -11.14
C GLY A 48 2.22 -4.17 -10.04
N TRP A 49 1.75 -3.49 -9.02
CA TRP A 49 2.56 -3.05 -7.88
C TRP A 49 2.61 -4.06 -6.74
N TYR A 50 2.02 -5.24 -6.90
CA TYR A 50 1.95 -6.28 -5.87
C TYR A 50 3.30 -6.54 -5.21
N HIS A 51 4.35 -6.75 -6.01
CA HIS A 51 5.68 -7.07 -5.51
C HIS A 51 6.34 -5.92 -4.72
N ILE A 52 6.00 -4.67 -5.03
CA ILE A 52 6.48 -3.48 -4.30
C ILE A 52 5.76 -3.41 -2.94
N LEU A 53 4.43 -3.50 -2.96
CA LEU A 53 3.63 -3.48 -1.73
C LEU A 53 3.95 -4.66 -0.82
N GLU A 54 4.19 -5.86 -1.34
CA GLU A 54 4.58 -7.01 -0.54
C GLU A 54 5.90 -6.79 0.19
N GLN A 55 6.90 -6.21 -0.49
CA GLN A 55 8.18 -5.87 0.12
C GLN A 55 8.04 -4.77 1.18
N LEU A 56 7.31 -3.69 0.85
CA LEU A 56 7.03 -2.60 1.79
C LEU A 56 6.33 -3.11 3.04
N CYS A 57 5.22 -3.84 2.89
CA CYS A 57 4.46 -4.36 4.02
C CYS A 57 5.26 -5.36 4.85
N THR A 58 6.11 -6.18 4.23
CA THR A 58 7.03 -7.09 4.94
C THR A 58 8.03 -6.32 5.79
N TYR A 59 8.58 -5.24 5.25
CA TYR A 59 9.52 -4.39 5.98
C TYR A 59 8.85 -3.68 7.16
N LEU A 60 7.68 -3.06 6.94
CA LEU A 60 6.95 -2.35 7.99
C LEU A 60 6.49 -3.31 9.10
N GLU A 61 5.95 -4.48 8.74
CA GLU A 61 5.50 -5.48 9.73
C GLU A 61 6.66 -6.03 10.55
N PHE A 62 7.85 -6.22 9.94
CA PHE A 62 9.05 -6.62 10.67
C PHE A 62 9.42 -5.59 11.75
N HIS A 63 9.40 -4.29 11.42
CA HIS A 63 9.66 -3.24 12.40
C HIS A 63 8.53 -3.15 13.45
N ASN A 64 7.29 -3.29 13.04
CA ASN A 64 6.14 -3.32 13.95
C ASN A 64 6.29 -4.39 15.02
N GLN A 65 6.72 -5.61 14.66
CA GLN A 65 6.93 -6.70 15.62
C GLN A 65 8.02 -6.38 16.66
N GLN A 66 8.99 -5.55 16.33
CA GLN A 66 10.05 -5.15 17.24
C GLN A 66 9.61 -3.96 18.11
N PHE A 67 9.11 -2.90 17.50
CA PHE A 67 8.73 -1.68 18.20
C PHE A 67 7.51 -1.85 19.08
N SER A 68 6.56 -2.71 18.70
CA SER A 68 5.42 -3.05 19.57
C SER A 68 5.90 -3.71 20.88
N LYS A 69 6.80 -4.67 20.80
CA LYS A 69 7.31 -5.40 21.99
C LYS A 69 8.17 -4.51 22.89
N GLU A 70 9.02 -3.69 22.28
CA GLU A 70 9.98 -2.90 23.05
C GLU A 70 9.35 -1.60 23.58
N TYR A 71 8.63 -0.86 22.73
CA TYR A 71 8.13 0.47 23.04
C TYR A 71 6.61 0.59 23.12
N GLY A 72 5.84 -0.44 22.69
CA GLY A 72 4.38 -0.35 22.64
C GLY A 72 3.85 0.59 21.55
N ILE A 73 4.57 0.70 20.42
CA ILE A 73 4.17 1.50 19.27
C ILE A 73 4.28 0.71 17.98
N ALA A 74 3.46 1.06 16.98
CA ALA A 74 3.50 0.45 15.67
C ALA A 74 3.03 1.40 14.57
N VAL A 75 3.51 1.19 13.36
CA VAL A 75 2.96 1.76 12.11
C VAL A 75 1.63 1.08 11.81
N VAL A 76 0.58 1.85 11.60
CA VAL A 76 -0.73 1.34 11.18
C VAL A 76 -1.15 2.05 9.91
N ALA A 77 -1.54 1.28 8.90
CA ALA A 77 -2.01 1.81 7.63
C ALA A 77 -3.37 2.50 7.79
N ASP A 78 -3.48 3.75 7.34
CA ASP A 78 -4.71 4.53 7.35
C ASP A 78 -5.43 4.48 6.01
N GLN A 79 -4.68 4.49 4.90
CA GLN A 79 -5.20 4.31 3.54
C GLN A 79 -4.08 3.91 2.58
N VAL A 80 -4.35 2.95 1.70
CA VAL A 80 -3.43 2.54 0.63
C VAL A 80 -4.16 2.59 -0.71
N LYS A 81 -3.72 3.49 -1.60
CA LYS A 81 -4.41 3.72 -2.88
C LYS A 81 -3.49 4.18 -4.01
N GLU A 82 -3.99 4.08 -5.23
CA GLU A 82 -3.42 4.76 -6.39
C GLU A 82 -3.88 6.22 -6.42
N LYS A 83 -2.99 7.12 -6.83
CA LYS A 83 -3.34 8.50 -7.17
C LYS A 83 -2.36 9.08 -8.19
N PHE A 84 -2.88 9.52 -9.34
CA PHE A 84 -2.08 10.12 -10.43
C PHE A 84 -0.95 9.21 -10.94
N GLY A 85 -1.25 7.90 -11.07
CA GLY A 85 -0.28 6.91 -11.56
C GLY A 85 0.76 6.47 -10.54
N THR A 86 0.62 6.86 -9.26
CA THR A 86 1.58 6.51 -8.20
C THR A 86 0.88 5.96 -6.97
N LEU A 87 1.60 5.17 -6.19
CA LEU A 87 1.17 4.72 -4.86
C LEU A 87 1.01 5.92 -3.92
N ARG A 88 0.01 5.84 -3.05
CA ARG A 88 -0.10 6.66 -1.83
C ARG A 88 -0.36 5.73 -0.67
N PHE A 89 0.56 5.73 0.28
CA PHE A 89 0.48 4.93 1.48
C PHE A 89 0.43 5.87 2.69
N TYR A 90 -0.77 6.06 3.23
CA TYR A 90 -0.97 6.87 4.45
C TYR A 90 -0.93 5.97 5.67
N PHE A 91 -0.27 6.44 6.71
CA PHE A 91 -0.11 5.70 7.97
C PHE A 91 -0.12 6.64 9.18
N SER A 92 -0.27 6.04 10.34
CA SER A 92 -0.07 6.68 11.65
C SER A 92 0.79 5.79 12.54
N ILE A 93 1.49 6.41 13.50
CA ILE A 93 2.14 5.67 14.59
C ILE A 93 1.14 5.60 15.74
N ALA A 94 0.70 4.40 16.06
CA ALA A 94 -0.28 4.13 17.10
C ALA A 94 0.38 3.52 18.35
N PHE A 95 -0.19 3.79 19.53
CA PHE A 95 0.09 3.02 20.73
C PHE A 95 -0.57 1.64 20.63
N VAL A 96 0.18 0.61 21.00
CA VAL A 96 -0.25 -0.77 20.89
C VAL A 96 0.12 -1.55 22.14
N ASP A 97 -0.65 -2.58 22.44
CA ASP A 97 -0.31 -3.55 23.46
C ASP A 97 0.97 -4.33 23.06
N LYS A 98 1.91 -4.46 23.98
CA LYS A 98 3.24 -5.05 23.72
C LYS A 98 3.21 -6.54 23.38
N GLU A 99 2.18 -7.27 23.81
CA GLU A 99 2.05 -8.70 23.56
C GLU A 99 1.36 -8.98 22.22
N THR A 100 0.30 -8.23 21.92
CA THR A 100 -0.53 -8.46 20.75
C THR A 100 -0.18 -7.58 19.55
N GLY A 101 0.43 -6.42 19.76
CA GLY A 101 0.68 -5.39 18.73
C GLY A 101 -0.57 -4.65 18.28
N LEU A 102 -1.72 -4.86 18.95
CA LEU A 102 -2.98 -4.20 18.60
C LEU A 102 -3.14 -2.87 19.32
N LYS A 103 -3.81 -1.91 18.68
CA LYS A 103 -4.09 -0.59 19.24
C LYS A 103 -4.75 -0.70 20.62
N VAL A 104 -4.22 0.07 21.55
CA VAL A 104 -4.84 0.27 22.87
C VAL A 104 -5.79 1.48 22.81
N GLY A 105 -6.77 1.50 23.71
CA GLY A 105 -7.74 2.61 23.77
C GLY A 105 -7.12 3.90 24.30
N PRO A 106 -7.78 5.05 24.12
CA PRO A 106 -7.29 6.35 24.56
C PRO A 106 -7.08 6.48 26.08
N ASP A 107 -7.62 5.59 26.86
CA ASP A 107 -7.47 5.59 28.34
C ASP A 107 -6.11 5.02 28.80
N ASP A 108 -5.36 4.38 27.92
CA ASP A 108 -4.06 3.77 28.21
C ASP A 108 -2.88 4.72 27.92
N GLU A 109 -3.14 5.96 27.45
CA GLU A 109 -2.10 6.96 27.13
C GLU A 109 -1.51 7.68 28.35
N ASN A 110 -1.99 7.40 29.57
CA ASN A 110 -1.62 8.12 30.80
C ASN A 110 -0.72 7.29 31.73
N ASP A 111 0.52 6.99 31.32
CA ASP A 111 1.57 6.63 32.29
C ASP A 111 2.74 7.64 32.20
N GLU A 112 2.71 8.58 33.17
CA GLU A 112 3.72 9.63 33.33
C GLU A 112 4.97 9.11 34.02
N THR A 113 5.88 8.47 33.27
CA THR A 113 7.25 8.25 33.75
C THR A 113 8.26 8.97 32.83
N THR A 114 8.91 10.00 33.33
CA THR A 114 9.68 11.00 32.57
C THR A 114 10.89 10.47 31.80
N SER A 115 11.49 9.34 32.16
CA SER A 115 12.63 8.78 31.40
C SER A 115 12.20 7.75 30.33
N GLU A 116 11.14 6.99 30.58
CA GLU A 116 10.51 6.13 29.57
C GLU A 116 9.87 6.97 28.47
N THR A 117 9.34 8.13 28.82
CA THR A 117 8.76 9.09 27.87
C THR A 117 9.79 9.58 26.84
N ALA A 118 11.01 9.93 27.24
CA ALA A 118 12.05 10.41 26.31
C ALA A 118 12.49 9.30 25.33
N ALA A 119 12.68 8.07 25.81
CA ALA A 119 13.03 6.92 24.96
C ALA A 119 11.90 6.58 23.96
N LEU A 120 10.64 6.68 24.40
CA LEU A 120 9.48 6.45 23.57
C LEU A 120 9.34 7.50 22.44
N TYR A 121 9.59 8.81 22.75
CA TYR A 121 9.59 9.84 21.71
C TYR A 121 10.66 9.60 20.66
N VAL A 122 11.89 9.26 21.08
CA VAL A 122 12.98 8.93 20.16
C VAL A 122 12.65 7.70 19.32
N ALA A 123 12.06 6.66 19.92
CA ALA A 123 11.65 5.45 19.22
C ALA A 123 10.54 5.74 18.20
N ARG A 124 9.57 6.60 18.56
CA ARG A 124 8.48 7.02 17.68
C ARG A 124 9.01 7.79 16.46
N ASP A 125 9.84 8.81 16.68
CA ASP A 125 10.46 9.59 15.60
C ASP A 125 11.31 8.71 14.69
N TYR A 126 12.01 7.73 15.26
CA TYR A 126 12.82 6.79 14.48
C TYR A 126 11.95 5.82 13.66
N LEU A 127 10.85 5.30 14.22
CA LEU A 127 9.93 4.43 13.50
C LEU A 127 9.21 5.19 12.38
N ASP A 128 8.81 6.43 12.63
CA ASP A 128 8.20 7.33 11.64
C ASP A 128 9.15 7.57 10.46
N MET A 129 10.41 7.92 10.74
CA MET A 129 11.44 8.11 9.72
C MET A 129 11.68 6.84 8.89
N LEU A 130 11.75 5.66 9.52
CA LEU A 130 11.91 4.38 8.82
C LEU A 130 10.72 4.08 7.89
N ALA A 131 9.50 4.38 8.36
CA ALA A 131 8.29 4.19 7.58
C ALA A 131 8.24 5.17 6.39
N ASP A 132 8.47 6.45 6.63
CA ASP A 132 8.48 7.48 5.60
C ASP A 132 9.52 7.19 4.50
N GLU A 133 10.75 6.81 4.86
CA GLU A 133 11.80 6.44 3.90
C GLU A 133 11.38 5.24 3.04
N ALA A 134 10.87 4.18 3.66
CA ALA A 134 10.46 2.98 2.93
C ALA A 134 9.24 3.23 2.03
N ILE A 135 8.26 3.98 2.51
CA ILE A 135 7.07 4.36 1.74
C ILE A 135 7.47 5.26 0.57
N GLY A 136 8.29 6.27 0.79
CA GLY A 136 8.78 7.16 -0.26
C GLY A 136 9.53 6.40 -1.37
N GLU A 137 10.38 5.42 -1.01
CA GLU A 137 11.03 4.53 -1.97
C GLU A 137 10.02 3.70 -2.77
N ALA A 138 9.01 3.13 -2.10
CA ALA A 138 7.95 2.35 -2.75
C ALA A 138 7.10 3.23 -3.70
N GLU A 139 6.72 4.44 -3.28
CA GLU A 139 5.99 5.39 -4.12
C GLU A 139 6.76 5.75 -5.39
N MET A 140 8.06 6.05 -5.29
CA MET A 140 8.93 6.32 -6.44
C MET A 140 9.04 5.09 -7.38
N MET A 141 9.13 3.88 -6.83
CA MET A 141 9.21 2.67 -7.65
C MET A 141 7.95 2.45 -8.48
N THR A 142 6.78 2.84 -7.99
CA THR A 142 5.52 2.68 -8.74
C THR A 142 5.46 3.56 -9.98
N GLU A 143 6.13 4.72 -9.99
CA GLU A 143 6.23 5.59 -11.18
C GLU A 143 6.93 4.91 -12.36
N ASP A 144 7.87 4.02 -12.07
CA ASP A 144 8.66 3.27 -13.05
C ASP A 144 8.26 1.78 -13.11
N THR A 145 7.01 1.47 -12.75
CA THR A 145 6.47 0.11 -12.79
C THR A 145 5.12 0.07 -13.47
N CYS A 146 4.97 -0.80 -14.48
CA CYS A 146 3.70 -0.97 -15.19
C CYS A 146 2.58 -1.34 -14.22
N ALA A 147 1.51 -0.55 -14.20
CA ALA A 147 0.38 -0.74 -13.31
C ALA A 147 -0.33 -2.09 -13.51
N ASP A 148 -0.33 -2.65 -14.71
CA ASP A 148 -1.03 -3.90 -15.00
C ASP A 148 -0.18 -5.15 -14.78
N CYS A 149 1.04 -5.19 -15.34
CA CYS A 149 1.86 -6.40 -15.32
C CYS A 149 3.10 -6.32 -14.42
N GLY A 150 3.38 -5.14 -13.83
CA GLY A 150 4.48 -4.96 -12.89
C GLY A 150 5.88 -4.95 -13.51
N VAL A 151 6.03 -5.00 -14.84
CA VAL A 151 7.36 -4.89 -15.45
C VAL A 151 7.94 -3.49 -15.24
N PRO A 152 9.26 -3.35 -15.10
CA PRO A 152 9.91 -2.05 -15.02
C PRO A 152 9.65 -1.22 -16.28
N LEU A 153 9.33 0.04 -16.09
CA LEU A 153 9.17 1.02 -17.15
C LEU A 153 10.49 1.77 -17.40
N THR A 154 10.72 2.07 -18.65
CA THR A 154 11.86 2.86 -19.11
C THR A 154 11.34 3.97 -20.01
N LYS A 155 12.20 4.90 -20.40
CA LYS A 155 11.83 5.97 -21.34
C LYS A 155 11.33 5.44 -22.69
N ASP A 156 11.70 4.21 -23.04
CA ASP A 156 11.40 3.61 -24.35
C ASP A 156 10.07 2.84 -24.37
N ASN A 157 9.55 2.39 -23.18
CA ASN A 157 8.35 1.58 -23.10
C ASN A 157 7.29 2.13 -22.12
N LYS A 158 7.48 3.34 -21.58
CA LYS A 158 6.54 3.96 -20.64
C LYS A 158 5.49 4.76 -21.40
N VAL A 159 4.25 4.37 -21.24
CA VAL A 159 3.07 5.07 -21.77
C VAL A 159 2.27 5.66 -20.60
N GLU A 160 2.00 6.96 -20.69
CA GLU A 160 1.05 7.65 -19.81
C GLU A 160 -0.32 7.66 -20.48
N THR A 161 -1.34 7.15 -19.79
CA THR A 161 -2.70 7.10 -20.34
C THR A 161 -3.37 8.46 -20.30
N GLU A 162 -4.22 8.75 -21.31
CA GLU A 162 -5.05 9.95 -21.32
C GLU A 162 -6.20 9.88 -20.31
N GLY A 163 -6.53 11.03 -19.70
CA GLY A 163 -7.63 11.16 -18.74
C GLY A 163 -7.23 10.76 -17.33
N TRP A 164 -7.43 9.51 -16.94
CA TRP A 164 -6.93 9.00 -15.66
C TRP A 164 -5.47 8.58 -15.81
N ILE A 165 -4.56 9.35 -15.20
CA ILE A 165 -3.13 9.12 -15.31
C ILE A 165 -2.77 7.74 -14.73
N THR A 166 -2.23 6.87 -15.58
CA THR A 166 -1.68 5.57 -15.23
C THR A 166 -0.45 5.30 -16.09
N PHE A 167 0.57 4.67 -15.56
CA PHE A 167 1.78 4.32 -16.30
C PHE A 167 1.76 2.84 -16.68
N LEU A 168 1.82 2.56 -17.97
CA LEU A 168 1.76 1.22 -18.56
C LEU A 168 2.99 0.96 -19.43
N CYS A 169 3.31 -0.31 -19.65
CA CYS A 169 4.18 -0.69 -20.75
C CYS A 169 3.38 -0.73 -22.06
N ASP A 170 4.07 -0.65 -23.22
CA ASP A 170 3.46 -0.66 -24.54
C ASP A 170 2.48 -1.82 -24.75
N GLU A 171 2.84 -3.03 -24.28
CA GLU A 171 2.01 -4.23 -24.42
C GLU A 171 0.70 -4.12 -23.61
N CYS A 172 0.76 -3.60 -22.39
CA CYS A 172 -0.43 -3.42 -21.56
C CYS A 172 -1.31 -2.29 -22.07
N ASN A 173 -0.70 -1.21 -22.56
CA ASN A 173 -1.45 -0.11 -23.18
C ASN A 173 -2.19 -0.60 -24.44
N ALA A 174 -1.52 -1.31 -25.34
CA ALA A 174 -2.14 -1.86 -26.55
C ALA A 174 -3.32 -2.79 -26.23
N LYS A 175 -3.21 -3.63 -25.21
CA LYS A 175 -4.31 -4.47 -24.74
C LYS A 175 -5.51 -3.68 -24.24
N ARG A 176 -5.27 -2.62 -23.44
CA ARG A 176 -6.36 -1.75 -22.96
C ARG A 176 -7.06 -1.02 -24.09
N GLU A 177 -6.32 -0.54 -25.09
CA GLU A 177 -6.89 0.11 -26.28
C GLU A 177 -7.76 -0.87 -27.09
N GLU A 178 -7.29 -2.09 -27.31
CA GLU A 178 -8.07 -3.14 -27.98
C GLU A 178 -9.36 -3.49 -27.23
N GLU A 179 -9.27 -3.67 -25.90
CA GLU A 179 -10.43 -3.95 -25.07
C GLU A 179 -11.44 -2.79 -25.05
N TYR A 180 -10.98 -1.55 -25.11
CA TYR A 180 -11.84 -0.38 -25.18
C TYR A 180 -12.56 -0.31 -26.55
N ALA A 181 -11.83 -0.49 -27.64
CA ALA A 181 -12.41 -0.54 -28.98
C ALA A 181 -13.47 -1.64 -29.12
N ASN A 182 -13.21 -2.82 -28.58
CA ASN A 182 -14.17 -3.94 -28.59
C ASN A 182 -15.44 -3.62 -27.78
N ARG A 183 -15.33 -2.91 -26.66
CA ARG A 183 -16.48 -2.46 -25.86
C ARG A 183 -17.36 -1.46 -26.63
N LEU A 184 -16.76 -0.47 -27.29
CA LEU A 184 -17.48 0.50 -28.11
C LEU A 184 -18.25 -0.18 -29.25
N ASN A 185 -17.60 -1.07 -29.99
CA ASN A 185 -18.24 -1.82 -31.07
C ASN A 185 -19.43 -2.68 -30.58
N HIS A 186 -19.33 -3.21 -29.36
CA HIS A 186 -20.43 -3.99 -28.76
C HIS A 186 -21.62 -3.09 -28.38
N GLN A 187 -21.39 -1.91 -27.82
CA GLN A 187 -22.43 -0.94 -27.46
C GLN A 187 -23.20 -0.44 -28.71
N GLU A 188 -22.48 -0.06 -29.78
CA GLU A 188 -23.10 0.37 -31.03
C GLU A 188 -23.99 -0.74 -31.65
N ASN A 189 -23.54 -2.00 -31.60
CA ASN A 189 -24.32 -3.13 -32.09
C ASN A 189 -25.58 -3.44 -31.26
N VAL A 190 -25.59 -3.11 -29.98
CA VAL A 190 -26.78 -3.26 -29.10
C VAL A 190 -27.78 -2.14 -29.37
N GLU A 191 -27.33 -0.90 -29.52
CA GLU A 191 -28.20 0.26 -29.83
C GLU A 191 -28.88 0.15 -31.20
N GLN A 192 -28.19 -0.43 -32.20
CA GLN A 192 -28.77 -0.65 -33.53
C GLN A 192 -29.81 -1.77 -33.59
N LYS A 193 -29.93 -2.59 -32.56
CA LYS A 193 -30.90 -3.71 -32.46
C LYS A 193 -32.10 -3.41 -31.55
N SER A 194 -32.12 -2.23 -30.93
CA SER A 194 -33.20 -1.76 -30.04
C SER A 194 -34.13 -0.80 -30.76
#